data_68edfb3146a9e58b2b8a32973d75a469
#
_entry.id   68edfb3146a9e58b2b8a32973d75a469
#
_cell.length_a   1.000
_cell.length_b   1.000
_cell.length_c   1.000
_cell.angle_alpha   90.00
_cell.angle_beta   90.00
_cell.angle_gamma   90.00
#
_symmetry.space_group_name_H-M   'P 1'
#
loop_
_entity.id
_entity.type
_entity.pdbx_description
1 polymer ?
#
loop_
_entity_poly.entity_id
_entity_poly.type
_entity_poly.pdbx_seq_one_letter_code
_entity_poly.pdbx_strand_id
1 'polypeptide(L)'
;MPEWCSAEEWCPVTVTSELLNRKWHPVIVHRLMQRPMGFNELQREVHHISDKVLSESLDDLREKNIVQKEIMNESPKKVEYSLTETGKGLEKVIEPMFEWGMENAGKV
;
A
#
# COMPACT_ATOMS: atom_id res chain seq x y z
N MET A 1 -23.05 13.54 6.78
CA MET A 1 -21.93 13.77 5.87
C MET A 1 -21.81 15.23 5.50
N PRO A 2 -20.63 15.81 5.51
CA PRO A 2 -20.45 17.16 5.00
C PRO A 2 -20.83 17.25 3.51
N GLU A 3 -21.20 18.43 3.07
CA GLU A 3 -21.60 18.65 1.68
C GLU A 3 -20.50 18.28 0.68
N TRP A 4 -19.23 18.45 1.05
CA TRP A 4 -18.11 18.13 0.18
C TRP A 4 -17.87 16.63 0.00
N CYS A 5 -18.54 15.78 0.77
CA CYS A 5 -18.41 14.32 0.69
C CYS A 5 -19.61 13.72 -0.01
N SER A 6 -19.74 14.03 -1.29
CA SER A 6 -20.82 13.56 -2.13
C SER A 6 -20.35 12.42 -3.02
N ALA A 7 -21.21 11.44 -3.27
CA ALA A 7 -20.88 10.30 -4.12
C ALA A 7 -20.65 10.72 -5.58
N GLU A 8 -21.23 11.82 -6.00
CA GLU A 8 -21.11 12.31 -7.37
C GLU A 8 -19.94 13.24 -7.60
N GLU A 9 -19.35 13.73 -6.51
CA GLU A 9 -18.25 14.65 -6.58
C GLU A 9 -17.05 14.10 -5.82
N TRP A 10 -16.16 14.98 -5.44
CA TRP A 10 -14.98 14.61 -4.71
C TRP A 10 -15.29 14.41 -3.23
N CYS A 11 -14.92 13.26 -2.68
CA CYS A 11 -15.04 12.96 -1.25
C CYS A 11 -13.74 12.38 -0.74
N PRO A 12 -13.12 12.99 0.30
CA PRO A 12 -11.86 12.48 0.84
C PRO A 12 -11.92 11.02 1.31
N VAL A 13 -13.04 10.60 1.89
CA VAL A 13 -13.20 9.21 2.32
C VAL A 13 -13.23 8.29 1.12
N THR A 14 -13.91 8.67 0.06
CA THR A 14 -13.98 7.88 -1.17
C THR A 14 -12.61 7.79 -1.84
N VAL A 15 -11.88 8.89 -1.91
CA VAL A 15 -10.53 8.90 -2.49
C VAL A 15 -9.64 7.89 -1.78
N THR A 16 -9.63 7.91 -0.46
CA THR A 16 -8.80 7.01 0.34
C THR A 16 -9.30 5.56 0.22
N SER A 17 -10.62 5.36 0.26
CA SER A 17 -11.21 4.03 0.10
C SER A 17 -10.84 3.39 -1.22
N GLU A 18 -10.93 4.13 -2.31
CA GLU A 18 -10.61 3.61 -3.64
C GLU A 18 -9.15 3.24 -3.76
N LEU A 19 -8.26 4.03 -3.16
CA LEU A 19 -6.85 3.73 -3.14
C LEU A 19 -6.57 2.41 -2.42
N LEU A 20 -7.27 2.17 -1.31
CA LEU A 20 -7.04 1.00 -0.46
C LEU A 20 -8.03 -0.14 -0.72
N ASN A 21 -8.85 -0.03 -1.76
CA ASN A 21 -9.92 -0.98 -2.07
C ASN A 21 -9.42 -2.21 -2.84
N ARG A 22 -8.16 -2.55 -2.69
CA ARG A 22 -7.57 -3.77 -3.24
C ARG A 22 -7.05 -4.59 -2.08
N LYS A 23 -7.23 -5.89 -2.18
CA LYS A 23 -6.89 -6.81 -1.09
C LYS A 23 -5.47 -6.60 -0.56
N TRP A 24 -4.52 -6.43 -1.47
CA TRP A 24 -3.10 -6.42 -1.11
C TRP A 24 -2.49 -5.04 -0.93
N HIS A 25 -3.14 -3.98 -1.42
CA HIS A 25 -2.58 -2.63 -1.37
C HIS A 25 -2.28 -2.17 0.07
N PRO A 26 -3.23 -2.25 1.02
CA PRO A 26 -2.93 -1.85 2.39
C PRO A 26 -1.83 -2.71 3.02
N VAL A 27 -1.81 -4.01 2.71
CA VAL A 27 -0.80 -4.92 3.26
C VAL A 27 0.59 -4.56 2.78
N ILE A 28 0.74 -4.29 1.48
CA ILE A 28 2.02 -3.89 0.90
C ILE A 28 2.50 -2.59 1.51
N VAL A 29 1.62 -1.59 1.60
CA VAL A 29 1.96 -0.31 2.21
C VAL A 29 2.40 -0.50 3.65
N HIS A 30 1.68 -1.31 4.42
CA HIS A 30 2.04 -1.59 5.80
C HIS A 30 3.44 -2.17 5.94
N ARG A 31 3.82 -3.10 5.07
CA ARG A 31 5.16 -3.69 5.10
C ARG A 31 6.23 -2.66 4.73
N LEU A 32 5.98 -1.85 3.72
CA LEU A 32 6.92 -0.82 3.28
C LEU A 32 7.05 0.35 4.25
N MET A 33 6.10 0.51 5.17
CA MET A 33 6.23 1.49 6.24
C MET A 33 7.41 1.17 7.17
N GLN A 34 7.79 -0.09 7.25
CA GLN A 34 8.89 -0.51 8.11
C GLN A 34 10.26 -0.22 7.48
N ARG A 35 10.40 -0.53 6.19
CA ARG A 35 11.64 -0.29 5.45
C ARG A 35 11.43 -0.55 3.96
N PRO A 36 12.32 -0.03 3.11
CA PRO A 36 12.30 -0.41 1.69
C PRO A 36 12.58 -1.90 1.52
N MET A 37 11.98 -2.51 0.51
CA MET A 37 12.14 -3.93 0.24
C MET A 37 12.21 -4.20 -1.26
N GLY A 38 12.95 -5.24 -1.64
CA GLY A 38 12.94 -5.76 -2.99
C GLY A 38 11.72 -6.64 -3.23
N PHE A 39 11.52 -7.06 -4.49
CA PHE A 39 10.37 -7.85 -4.88
C PHE A 39 10.27 -9.18 -4.10
N ASN A 40 11.37 -9.93 -4.07
CA ASN A 40 11.36 -11.24 -3.39
C ASN A 40 11.17 -11.11 -1.89
N GLU A 41 11.70 -10.06 -1.30
CA GLU A 41 11.55 -9.78 0.11
C GLU A 41 10.09 -9.44 0.44
N LEU A 42 9.47 -8.59 -0.36
CA LEU A 42 8.04 -8.28 -0.22
C LEU A 42 7.18 -9.53 -0.34
N GLN A 43 7.52 -10.40 -1.29
CA GLN A 43 6.77 -11.64 -1.48
C GLN A 43 6.81 -12.53 -0.24
N ARG A 44 7.95 -12.58 0.43
CA ARG A 44 8.08 -13.33 1.68
C ARG A 44 7.31 -12.67 2.83
N GLU A 45 7.35 -11.33 2.90
CA GLU A 45 6.67 -10.59 3.96
C GLU A 45 5.15 -10.57 3.78
N VAL A 46 4.69 -10.60 2.54
CA VAL A 46 3.27 -10.62 2.21
C VAL A 46 2.91 -12.06 1.85
N HIS A 47 2.48 -12.82 2.86
CA HIS A 47 2.19 -14.26 2.68
C HIS A 47 1.07 -14.52 1.69
N HIS A 48 1.23 -15.56 0.89
CA HIS A 48 0.21 -16.07 -0.04
C HIS A 48 -0.08 -15.18 -1.25
N ILE A 49 0.80 -14.23 -1.57
CA ILE A 49 0.64 -13.43 -2.78
C ILE A 49 1.45 -14.06 -3.92
N SER A 50 0.84 -14.14 -5.11
CA SER A 50 1.56 -14.63 -6.28
C SER A 50 2.45 -13.54 -6.87
N ASP A 51 3.45 -13.95 -7.67
CA ASP A 51 4.32 -13.01 -8.39
C ASP A 51 3.51 -12.03 -9.24
N LYS A 52 2.53 -12.56 -9.95
CA LYS A 52 1.69 -11.76 -10.83
C LYS A 52 0.92 -10.69 -10.05
N VAL A 53 0.25 -11.09 -8.98
CA VAL A 53 -0.56 -10.16 -8.19
C VAL A 53 0.32 -9.13 -7.49
N LEU A 54 1.47 -9.53 -6.97
CA LEU A 54 2.41 -8.59 -6.35
C LEU A 54 2.91 -7.57 -7.37
N SER A 55 3.30 -8.04 -8.55
CA SER A 55 3.77 -7.15 -9.63
C SER A 55 2.69 -6.15 -10.04
N GLU A 56 1.47 -6.63 -10.25
CA GLU A 56 0.34 -5.76 -10.63
C GLU A 56 0.02 -4.76 -9.53
N SER A 57 0.06 -5.20 -8.28
CA SER A 57 -0.23 -4.32 -7.14
C SER A 57 0.83 -3.24 -6.99
N LEU A 58 2.10 -3.58 -7.14
CA LEU A 58 3.19 -2.60 -7.09
C LEU A 58 3.11 -1.60 -8.23
N ASP A 59 2.80 -2.08 -9.43
CA ASP A 59 2.64 -1.18 -10.58
C ASP A 59 1.50 -0.19 -10.37
N ASP A 60 0.38 -0.66 -9.83
CA ASP A 60 -0.77 0.20 -9.54
C ASP A 60 -0.42 1.24 -8.46
N LEU A 61 0.24 0.82 -7.40
CA LEU A 61 0.67 1.73 -6.34
C LEU A 61 1.70 2.75 -6.82
N ARG A 62 2.56 2.37 -7.76
CA ARG A 62 3.51 3.29 -8.39
C ARG A 62 2.77 4.31 -9.25
N GLU A 63 1.81 3.87 -10.03
CA GLU A 63 1.00 4.74 -10.87
C GLU A 63 0.25 5.77 -10.03
N LYS A 64 -0.19 5.39 -8.85
CA LYS A 64 -0.90 6.28 -7.91
C LYS A 64 0.04 7.11 -7.05
N ASN A 65 1.33 7.05 -7.29
CA ASN A 65 2.35 7.81 -6.57
C ASN A 65 2.41 7.48 -5.06
N ILE A 66 2.16 6.24 -4.72
CA ILE A 66 2.25 5.75 -3.33
C ILE A 66 3.58 5.04 -3.11
N VAL A 67 4.04 4.28 -4.10
CA VAL A 67 5.28 3.51 -4.06
C VAL A 67 6.20 3.99 -5.17
N GLN A 68 7.48 3.99 -4.90
CA GLN A 68 8.52 4.27 -5.88
C GLN A 68 9.47 3.09 -5.97
N LYS A 69 10.10 2.95 -7.12
CA LYS A 69 11.06 1.87 -7.41
C LYS A 69 12.40 2.50 -7.72
N GLU A 70 13.44 2.05 -7.06
CA GLU A 70 14.79 2.54 -7.28
C GLU A 70 15.74 1.40 -7.65
N ILE A 71 16.64 1.68 -8.57
CA ILE A 71 17.71 0.75 -8.92
C ILE A 71 18.89 1.10 -8.03
N MET A 72 19.20 0.22 -7.09
CA MET A 72 20.25 0.46 -6.10
C MET A 72 21.63 0.09 -6.62
N ASN A 73 21.71 -0.93 -7.48
CA ASN A 73 22.95 -1.38 -8.13
C ASN A 73 22.63 -1.81 -9.54
N GLU A 74 23.57 -1.61 -10.46
CA GLU A 74 23.39 -2.05 -11.84
C GLU A 74 24.10 -3.37 -12.14
N SER A 75 25.08 -3.75 -11.33
CA SER A 75 25.83 -4.99 -11.54
C SER A 75 26.24 -5.63 -10.20
N PRO A 76 25.49 -6.59 -9.69
CA PRO A 76 24.20 -7.08 -10.22
C PRO A 76 23.08 -6.07 -9.99
N LYS A 77 22.08 -6.11 -10.84
CA LYS A 77 20.94 -5.21 -10.72
C LYS A 77 20.18 -5.51 -9.44
N LYS A 78 20.07 -4.51 -8.59
CA LYS A 78 19.28 -4.61 -7.35
C LYS A 78 18.25 -3.50 -7.35
N VAL A 79 16.98 -3.88 -7.15
CA VAL A 79 15.85 -2.96 -7.18
C VAL A 79 15.17 -2.99 -5.83
N GLU A 80 14.82 -1.82 -5.32
CA GLU A 80 14.06 -1.68 -4.09
C GLU A 80 12.80 -0.86 -4.31
N TYR A 81 11.74 -1.25 -3.61
CA TYR A 81 10.50 -0.50 -3.55
C TYR A 81 10.43 0.22 -2.20
N SER A 82 9.95 1.44 -2.21
CA SER A 82 9.78 2.24 -1.00
C SER A 82 8.57 3.14 -1.13
N LEU A 83 8.11 3.69 -0.02
CA LEU A 83 6.99 4.63 -0.03
C LEU A 83 7.48 6.01 -0.47
N THR A 84 6.66 6.68 -1.27
CA THR A 84 6.85 8.10 -1.58
C THR A 84 6.46 8.93 -0.35
N GLU A 85 6.65 10.24 -0.40
CA GLU A 85 6.16 11.11 0.68
C GLU A 85 4.64 10.99 0.85
N THR A 86 3.92 10.92 -0.26
CA THR A 86 2.46 10.71 -0.24
C THR A 86 2.13 9.35 0.40
N GLY A 87 2.88 8.31 0.03
CA GLY A 87 2.68 6.98 0.59
C GLY A 87 2.97 6.91 2.08
N LYS A 88 4.01 7.62 2.54
CA LYS A 88 4.34 7.68 3.97
C LYS A 88 3.21 8.31 4.78
N GLY A 89 2.49 9.25 4.19
CA GLY A 89 1.33 9.87 4.84
C GLY A 89 0.21 8.89 5.15
N LEU A 90 0.17 7.75 4.46
CA LEU A 90 -0.84 6.72 4.73
C LEU A 90 -0.65 6.02 6.08
N GLU A 91 0.47 6.24 6.77
CA GLU A 91 0.66 5.73 8.12
C GLU A 91 -0.50 6.12 9.03
N LYS A 92 -1.02 7.32 8.86
CA LYS A 92 -2.15 7.84 9.64
C LYS A 92 -3.44 7.04 9.42
N VAL A 93 -3.52 6.30 8.32
CA VAL A 93 -4.67 5.49 7.98
C VAL A 93 -4.40 4.02 8.29
N ILE A 94 -3.25 3.53 7.85
CA ILE A 94 -2.90 2.11 7.93
C ILE A 94 -2.69 1.65 9.38
N GLU A 95 -2.01 2.45 10.21
CA GLU A 95 -1.80 2.08 11.61
C GLU A 95 -3.12 1.92 12.37
N PRO A 96 -4.06 2.87 12.31
CA PRO A 96 -5.36 2.67 12.93
C PRO A 96 -6.14 1.50 12.34
N MET A 97 -6.02 1.24 11.03
CA MET A 97 -6.64 0.06 10.41
C MET A 97 -6.10 -1.23 11.02
N PHE A 98 -4.79 -1.29 11.20
CA PHE A 98 -4.14 -2.44 11.82
C PHE A 98 -4.66 -2.66 13.24
N GLU A 99 -4.68 -1.61 14.04
CA GLU A 99 -5.14 -1.67 15.42
C GLU A 99 -6.60 -2.12 15.51
N TRP A 100 -7.46 -1.55 14.70
CA TRP A 100 -8.87 -1.91 14.67
C TRP A 100 -9.05 -3.37 14.28
N GLY A 101 -8.28 -3.82 13.27
CA GLY A 101 -8.32 -5.21 12.83
C GLY A 101 -7.88 -6.18 13.91
N MET A 102 -6.82 -5.84 14.65
CA MET A 102 -6.34 -6.68 15.74
C MET A 102 -7.40 -6.84 16.83
N GLU A 103 -8.12 -5.76 17.13
CA GLU A 103 -9.15 -5.78 18.19
C GLU A 103 -10.43 -6.48 17.75
N ASN A 104 -10.77 -6.46 16.47
CA ASN A 104 -12.10 -6.82 16.00
C ASN A 104 -12.15 -7.96 14.98
N ALA A 105 -11.02 -8.51 14.56
CA ALA A 105 -11.00 -9.53 13.50
C ALA A 105 -11.89 -10.72 13.77
N GLY A 106 -12.03 -11.14 15.02
CA GLY A 106 -12.88 -12.25 15.37
C GLY A 106 -14.37 -11.90 15.54
N LYS A 107 -14.70 -10.61 15.40
CA LYS A 107 -16.07 -10.11 15.64
C LYS A 107 -16.79 -9.71 14.36
N VAL A 108 -16.07 -9.64 13.26
CA VAL A 108 -16.66 -9.25 11.97
C VAL A 108 -16.81 -10.41 11.02
#